data_5e9e80802b4f1a54f56bdfe67afc3231
#
_entry.id   5e9e80802b4f1a54f56bdfe67afc3231
#
_cell.length_a   1.000
_cell.length_b   1.000
_cell.length_c   1.000
_cell.angle_alpha   90.00
_cell.angle_beta   90.00
_cell.angle_gamma   90.00
#
_symmetry.space_group_name_H-M   'P 1'
#
loop_
_entity.id
_entity.type
_entity.pdbx_description
1 polymer ?
#
loop_
_entity_poly.entity_id
_entity_poly.type
_entity_poly.pdbx_seq_one_letter_code
_entity_poly.pdbx_strand_id
1 'polypeptide(L)'
;AERGFVVVNFSYRLAPEYKFPASLEDTNSVFSWVLEHAETYGFDTEKIFAVGDSAGAHLLSLYLDMCTNLDYAGNYNFHTPEDLQIRAVALNCGQYHIGEKELDKLTGKLMEEYLPGKGTKQELQLLCTDEYMTEKFPPVFIMTAEEDFLRGQAPLMYEKLKSMNIPCEFHDYSSERTEKLGHVFHLNIRSEDAHKCNDEECRFFKQILS
;
A
#
# COMPACT_ATOMS: atom_id res chain seq x y z
N ALA A 1 0.75 15.50 -8.83
CA ALA A 1 1.62 16.56 -9.38
C ALA A 1 1.18 17.96 -8.95
N GLU A 2 -0.09 18.35 -9.06
CA GLU A 2 -0.58 19.71 -8.72
C GLU A 2 -0.27 20.13 -7.28
N ARG A 3 -0.10 19.19 -6.36
CA ARG A 3 0.21 19.42 -4.94
C ARG A 3 1.70 19.52 -4.64
N GLY A 4 2.56 19.61 -5.69
CA GLY A 4 4.00 19.86 -5.57
C GLY A 4 4.86 18.60 -5.45
N PHE A 5 4.38 17.46 -5.94
CA PHE A 5 5.15 16.23 -6.02
C PHE A 5 5.49 15.86 -7.46
N VAL A 6 6.65 15.31 -7.70
CA VAL A 6 6.93 14.52 -8.89
C VAL A 6 6.30 13.14 -8.71
N VAL A 7 5.60 12.65 -9.73
CA VAL A 7 4.83 11.41 -9.62
C VAL A 7 5.36 10.39 -10.62
N VAL A 8 5.74 9.22 -10.12
CA VAL A 8 6.02 8.03 -10.92
C VAL A 8 4.84 7.08 -10.75
N ASN A 9 4.02 6.95 -11.79
CA ASN A 9 2.88 6.05 -11.82
C ASN A 9 3.20 4.87 -12.75
N PHE A 10 3.02 3.66 -12.26
CA PHE A 10 3.39 2.45 -13.00
C PHE A 10 2.29 1.38 -12.93
N SER A 11 2.32 0.48 -13.89
CA SER A 11 1.53 -0.75 -13.90
C SER A 11 2.43 -1.93 -13.60
N TYR A 12 1.96 -2.87 -12.83
CA TYR A 12 2.63 -4.13 -12.54
C TYR A 12 1.97 -5.29 -13.27
N ARG A 13 2.71 -6.39 -13.46
CA ARG A 13 2.21 -7.61 -14.10
C ARG A 13 1.05 -8.22 -13.32
N LEU A 14 0.04 -8.69 -14.02
CA LEU A 14 -1.20 -9.18 -13.46
C LEU A 14 -1.34 -10.71 -13.58
N ALA A 15 -1.94 -11.32 -12.55
CA ALA A 15 -2.44 -12.67 -12.61
C ALA A 15 -3.64 -12.78 -13.59
N PRO A 16 -3.90 -13.96 -14.15
CA PRO A 16 -3.24 -15.24 -13.88
C PRO A 16 -1.96 -15.48 -14.67
N GLU A 17 -1.62 -14.60 -15.64
CA GLU A 17 -0.44 -14.76 -16.50
C GLU A 17 0.85 -14.62 -15.69
N TYR A 18 0.89 -13.66 -14.77
CA TYR A 18 2.02 -13.43 -13.88
C TYR A 18 1.55 -13.50 -12.43
N LYS A 19 1.82 -14.63 -11.80
CA LYS A 19 1.43 -14.88 -10.41
C LYS A 19 2.38 -14.20 -9.42
N PHE A 20 1.94 -14.10 -8.18
CA PHE A 20 2.76 -13.65 -7.07
C PHE A 20 4.08 -14.47 -7.02
N PRO A 21 5.26 -13.83 -6.84
CA PRO A 21 5.48 -12.45 -6.44
C PRO A 21 5.77 -11.46 -7.61
N ALA A 22 5.36 -11.72 -8.85
CA ALA A 22 5.72 -10.90 -10.01
C ALA A 22 5.41 -9.40 -9.82
N SER A 23 4.29 -9.06 -9.18
CA SER A 23 3.94 -7.68 -8.88
C SER A 23 4.88 -7.01 -7.87
N LEU A 24 5.42 -7.78 -6.90
CA LEU A 24 6.46 -7.28 -5.98
C LEU A 24 7.80 -7.05 -6.69
N GLU A 25 8.18 -7.93 -7.61
CA GLU A 25 9.38 -7.75 -8.46
C GLU A 25 9.28 -6.47 -9.29
N ASP A 26 8.11 -6.21 -9.87
CA ASP A 26 7.86 -5.00 -10.65
C ASP A 26 7.94 -3.74 -9.79
N THR A 27 7.35 -3.78 -8.59
CA THR A 27 7.44 -2.69 -7.61
C THR A 27 8.90 -2.42 -7.24
N ASN A 28 9.67 -3.47 -6.96
CA ASN A 28 11.11 -3.36 -6.68
C ASN A 28 11.88 -2.73 -7.84
N SER A 29 11.56 -3.15 -9.07
CA SER A 29 12.19 -2.62 -10.28
C SER A 29 11.91 -1.13 -10.47
N VAL A 30 10.70 -0.67 -10.12
CA VAL A 30 10.35 0.77 -10.18
C VAL A 30 11.12 1.58 -9.15
N PHE A 31 11.24 1.12 -7.91
CA PHE A 31 12.05 1.82 -6.91
C PHE A 31 13.52 1.85 -7.29
N SER A 32 14.08 0.76 -7.81
CA SER A 32 15.44 0.73 -8.36
C SER A 32 15.61 1.76 -9.48
N TRP A 33 14.66 1.79 -10.41
CA TRP A 33 14.67 2.75 -11.51
C TRP A 33 14.61 4.22 -11.03
N VAL A 34 13.80 4.50 -10.01
CA VAL A 34 13.72 5.86 -9.41
C VAL A 34 15.07 6.28 -8.87
N LEU A 35 15.77 5.43 -8.14
CA LEU A 35 17.10 5.72 -7.59
C LEU A 35 18.15 5.89 -8.70
N GLU A 36 18.19 4.99 -9.67
CA GLU A 36 19.13 5.02 -10.79
C GLU A 36 18.98 6.25 -11.69
N HIS A 37 17.77 6.78 -11.79
CA HIS A 37 17.44 7.91 -12.66
C HIS A 37 17.22 9.23 -11.91
N ALA A 38 17.53 9.27 -10.61
CA ALA A 38 17.29 10.43 -9.76
C ALA A 38 17.94 11.70 -10.30
N GLU A 39 19.21 11.64 -10.72
CA GLU A 39 19.92 12.78 -11.31
C GLU A 39 19.28 13.23 -12.63
N THR A 40 18.90 12.27 -13.49
CA THR A 40 18.34 12.57 -14.81
C THR A 40 17.01 13.32 -14.74
N TYR A 41 16.15 12.94 -13.79
CA TYR A 41 14.81 13.52 -13.64
C TYR A 41 14.72 14.54 -12.50
N GLY A 42 15.80 14.75 -11.74
CA GLY A 42 15.83 15.66 -10.60
C GLY A 42 15.00 15.17 -9.43
N PHE A 43 14.94 13.85 -9.21
CA PHE A 43 14.24 13.26 -8.05
C PHE A 43 15.04 13.50 -6.77
N ASP A 44 14.36 13.91 -5.70
CA ASP A 44 14.94 14.01 -4.37
C ASP A 44 14.78 12.64 -3.66
N THR A 45 15.83 11.85 -3.68
CA THR A 45 15.83 10.48 -3.10
C THR A 45 15.72 10.46 -1.57
N GLU A 46 15.96 11.60 -0.92
CA GLU A 46 15.75 11.78 0.52
C GLU A 46 14.27 12.03 0.87
N LYS A 47 13.41 12.22 -0.15
CA LYS A 47 11.99 12.57 0.01
C LYS A 47 11.08 11.69 -0.84
N ILE A 48 11.30 10.38 -0.79
CA ILE A 48 10.43 9.40 -1.46
C ILE A 48 9.23 9.10 -0.59
N PHE A 49 8.05 9.24 -1.17
CA PHE A 49 6.76 8.81 -0.62
C PHE A 49 6.15 7.78 -1.55
N ALA A 50 5.33 6.88 -1.00
CA ALA A 50 4.64 5.91 -1.83
C ALA A 50 3.14 5.88 -1.50
N VAL A 51 2.33 5.64 -2.53
CA VAL A 51 0.87 5.59 -2.43
C VAL A 51 0.37 4.32 -3.09
N GLY A 52 -0.53 3.63 -2.44
CA GLY A 52 -1.19 2.45 -3.00
C GLY A 52 -2.68 2.46 -2.69
N ASP A 53 -3.48 2.03 -3.68
CA ASP A 53 -4.93 1.95 -3.60
C ASP A 53 -5.39 0.50 -3.73
N SER A 54 -6.24 0.02 -2.83
CA SER A 54 -6.81 -1.33 -2.88
C SER A 54 -5.72 -2.41 -2.93
N ALA A 55 -5.65 -3.18 -4.01
CA ALA A 55 -4.56 -4.14 -4.27
C ALA A 55 -3.18 -3.47 -4.29
N GLY A 56 -3.07 -2.22 -4.73
CA GLY A 56 -1.85 -1.43 -4.68
C GLY A 56 -1.42 -1.09 -3.25
N ALA A 57 -2.36 -0.81 -2.35
CA ALA A 57 -2.07 -0.61 -0.93
C ALA A 57 -1.57 -1.90 -0.28
N HIS A 58 -2.19 -3.04 -0.59
CA HIS A 58 -1.71 -4.35 -0.16
C HIS A 58 -0.30 -4.63 -0.68
N LEU A 59 -0.09 -4.49 -1.99
CA LEU A 59 1.22 -4.72 -2.63
C LEU A 59 2.31 -3.82 -2.02
N LEU A 60 2.01 -2.54 -1.80
CA LEU A 60 2.92 -1.60 -1.18
C LEU A 60 3.25 -2.02 0.26
N SER A 61 2.27 -2.43 1.04
CA SER A 61 2.50 -2.86 2.42
C SER A 61 3.39 -4.11 2.50
N LEU A 62 3.21 -5.10 1.62
CA LEU A 62 4.11 -6.26 1.49
C LEU A 62 5.53 -5.85 1.08
N TYR A 63 5.66 -4.88 0.18
CA TYR A 63 6.96 -4.36 -0.22
C TYR A 63 7.68 -3.65 0.94
N LEU A 64 6.93 -2.95 1.78
CA LEU A 64 7.48 -2.34 3.00
C LEU A 64 7.93 -3.38 4.03
N ASP A 65 7.21 -4.51 4.14
CA ASP A 65 7.68 -5.64 4.96
C ASP A 65 9.01 -6.18 4.43
N MET A 66 9.20 -6.28 3.11
CA MET A 66 10.51 -6.64 2.54
C MET A 66 11.61 -5.61 2.87
N CYS A 67 11.30 -4.32 2.85
CA CYS A 67 12.25 -3.26 3.16
C CYS A 67 12.68 -3.25 4.64
N THR A 68 11.82 -3.71 5.53
CA THR A 68 11.98 -3.51 6.99
C THR A 68 12.21 -4.79 7.78
N ASN A 69 11.94 -5.96 7.20
CA ASN A 69 12.02 -7.27 7.82
C ASN A 69 12.83 -8.25 6.96
N LEU A 70 14.06 -8.55 7.38
CA LEU A 70 14.97 -9.44 6.65
C LEU A 70 14.46 -10.88 6.57
N ASP A 71 13.75 -11.36 7.59
CA ASP A 71 13.18 -12.71 7.58
C ASP A 71 12.06 -12.82 6.53
N TYR A 72 11.24 -11.76 6.40
CA TYR A 72 10.23 -11.70 5.34
C TYR A 72 10.87 -11.58 3.95
N ALA A 73 11.86 -10.71 3.79
CA ALA A 73 12.62 -10.54 2.55
C ALA A 73 13.29 -11.85 2.09
N GLY A 74 13.72 -12.69 3.03
CA GLY A 74 14.33 -13.99 2.77
C GLY A 74 13.42 -15.01 2.05
N ASN A 75 12.12 -14.74 1.94
CA ASN A 75 11.20 -15.58 1.15
C ASN A 75 11.28 -15.34 -0.36
N TYR A 76 12.04 -14.32 -0.80
CA TYR A 76 12.09 -13.88 -2.18
C TYR A 76 13.51 -13.99 -2.78
N ASN A 77 13.60 -14.15 -4.10
CA ASN A 77 14.87 -14.28 -4.81
C ASN A 77 15.42 -12.94 -5.34
N PHE A 78 14.90 -11.84 -4.84
CA PHE A 78 15.37 -10.49 -5.18
C PHE A 78 15.46 -9.66 -3.90
N HIS A 79 16.22 -8.57 -3.95
CA HIS A 79 16.47 -7.70 -2.81
C HIS A 79 15.98 -6.28 -3.09
N THR A 80 15.51 -5.62 -2.06
CA THR A 80 15.18 -4.19 -2.14
C THR A 80 16.47 -3.36 -2.26
N PRO A 81 16.45 -2.21 -2.96
CA PRO A 81 17.62 -1.35 -3.06
C PRO A 81 18.11 -0.90 -1.68
N GLU A 82 19.41 -1.01 -1.42
CA GLU A 82 20.02 -0.69 -0.11
C GLU A 82 19.83 0.78 0.28
N ASP A 83 19.87 1.69 -0.71
CA ASP A 83 19.75 3.14 -0.50
C ASP A 83 18.29 3.63 -0.52
N LEU A 84 17.30 2.74 -0.63
CA LEU A 84 15.90 3.12 -0.66
C LEU A 84 15.41 3.55 0.73
N GLN A 85 15.01 4.81 0.84
CA GLN A 85 14.37 5.36 2.03
C GLN A 85 12.98 5.90 1.70
N ILE A 86 11.94 5.14 2.03
CA ILE A 86 10.55 5.61 1.92
C ILE A 86 10.20 6.35 3.21
N ARG A 87 9.95 7.66 3.09
CA ARG A 87 9.76 8.57 4.24
C ARG A 87 8.39 8.44 4.88
N ALA A 88 7.37 8.17 4.09
CA ALA A 88 6.02 7.85 4.55
C ALA A 88 5.22 7.23 3.40
N VAL A 89 4.10 6.61 3.74
CA VAL A 89 3.22 5.95 2.78
C VAL A 89 1.77 6.30 3.00
N ALA A 90 0.99 6.25 1.92
CA ALA A 90 -0.47 6.25 1.99
C ALA A 90 -1.01 4.88 1.53
N LEU A 91 -1.82 4.29 2.38
CA LEU A 91 -2.46 2.99 2.18
C LEU A 91 -3.97 3.19 2.13
N ASN A 92 -4.51 3.26 0.92
CA ASN A 92 -5.87 3.66 0.65
C ASN A 92 -6.77 2.45 0.37
N CYS A 93 -7.80 2.24 1.19
CA CYS A 93 -8.79 1.16 1.01
C CYS A 93 -8.13 -0.23 0.83
N GLY A 94 -7.03 -0.52 1.55
CA GLY A 94 -6.23 -1.72 1.37
C GLY A 94 -6.75 -2.95 2.11
N GLN A 95 -6.22 -4.11 1.72
CA GLN A 95 -6.35 -5.35 2.46
C GLN A 95 -4.99 -5.69 3.07
N TYR A 96 -4.93 -5.96 4.38
CA TYR A 96 -3.67 -6.13 5.11
C TYR A 96 -3.56 -7.48 5.80
N HIS A 97 -4.71 -8.13 6.00
CA HIS A 97 -4.81 -9.47 6.56
C HIS A 97 -5.73 -10.34 5.70
N ILE A 98 -5.28 -11.56 5.37
CA ILE A 98 -6.04 -12.53 4.58
C ILE A 98 -6.10 -13.85 5.37
N GLY A 99 -6.97 -13.89 6.38
CA GLY A 99 -7.23 -15.09 7.15
C GLY A 99 -8.35 -15.95 6.54
N GLU A 100 -8.68 -17.05 7.20
CA GLU A 100 -9.76 -17.96 6.74
C GLU A 100 -11.13 -17.27 6.63
N LYS A 101 -11.37 -16.23 7.45
CA LYS A 101 -12.64 -15.48 7.45
C LYS A 101 -12.77 -14.52 6.26
N GLU A 102 -11.65 -14.05 5.75
CA GLU A 102 -11.56 -13.15 4.59
C GLU A 102 -11.61 -13.92 3.26
N LEU A 103 -11.46 -15.26 3.29
CA LEU A 103 -11.60 -16.14 2.13
C LEU A 103 -13.06 -16.42 1.82
N ASP A 104 -13.82 -15.40 1.50
CA ASP A 104 -15.12 -15.57 0.88
C ASP A 104 -14.99 -16.20 -0.53
N LYS A 105 -16.11 -16.45 -1.18
CA LYS A 105 -16.12 -17.10 -2.50
C LYS A 105 -15.39 -16.29 -3.58
N LEU A 106 -15.36 -14.97 -3.45
CA LEU A 106 -14.68 -14.08 -4.42
C LEU A 106 -13.19 -14.02 -4.11
N THR A 107 -12.83 -13.71 -2.87
CA THR A 107 -11.43 -13.61 -2.42
C THR A 107 -10.71 -14.96 -2.61
N GLY A 108 -11.36 -16.08 -2.30
CA GLY A 108 -10.79 -17.40 -2.54
C GLY A 108 -10.44 -17.67 -4.01
N LYS A 109 -11.32 -17.29 -4.94
CA LYS A 109 -11.04 -17.40 -6.37
C LYS A 109 -9.90 -16.48 -6.83
N LEU A 110 -9.86 -15.25 -6.31
CA LEU A 110 -8.75 -14.33 -6.61
C LEU A 110 -7.41 -14.90 -6.13
N MET A 111 -7.36 -15.50 -4.95
CA MET A 111 -6.16 -16.14 -4.42
C MET A 111 -5.73 -17.37 -5.24
N GLU A 112 -6.68 -18.19 -5.73
CA GLU A 112 -6.38 -19.31 -6.63
C GLU A 112 -5.69 -18.85 -7.94
N GLU A 113 -6.11 -17.72 -8.48
CA GLU A 113 -5.52 -17.14 -9.69
C GLU A 113 -4.21 -16.40 -9.40
N TYR A 114 -4.12 -15.68 -8.28
CA TYR A 114 -3.00 -14.84 -7.92
C TYR A 114 -1.79 -15.64 -7.43
N LEU A 115 -2.02 -16.73 -6.65
CA LEU A 115 -0.96 -17.48 -5.98
C LEU A 115 -0.53 -18.73 -6.77
N PRO A 116 0.79 -19.03 -6.85
CA PRO A 116 1.31 -20.23 -7.53
C PRO A 116 0.69 -21.53 -7.01
N GLY A 117 0.62 -21.71 -5.70
CA GLY A 117 0.04 -22.87 -5.01
C GLY A 117 -1.46 -22.76 -4.76
N LYS A 118 -2.16 -21.81 -5.41
CA LYS A 118 -3.61 -21.60 -5.36
C LYS A 118 -4.16 -21.29 -3.97
N GLY A 119 -3.41 -20.59 -3.15
CA GLY A 119 -3.85 -20.16 -1.83
C GLY A 119 -3.57 -21.19 -0.74
N THR A 120 -2.41 -21.81 -0.74
CA THR A 120 -1.96 -22.62 0.40
C THR A 120 -1.84 -21.75 1.66
N LYS A 121 -1.94 -22.38 2.83
CA LYS A 121 -1.82 -21.66 4.11
C LYS A 121 -0.53 -20.84 4.21
N GLN A 122 0.57 -21.37 3.72
CA GLN A 122 1.87 -20.66 3.71
C GLN A 122 1.85 -19.44 2.78
N GLU A 123 1.25 -19.58 1.59
CA GLU A 123 1.13 -18.45 0.66
C GLU A 123 0.22 -17.36 1.22
N LEU A 124 -0.92 -17.72 1.81
CA LEU A 124 -1.83 -16.76 2.42
C LEU A 124 -1.17 -16.04 3.59
N GLN A 125 -0.39 -16.75 4.40
CA GLN A 125 0.36 -16.13 5.50
C GLN A 125 1.35 -15.08 4.98
N LEU A 126 2.05 -15.33 3.87
CA LEU A 126 2.95 -14.35 3.25
C LEU A 126 2.24 -13.07 2.75
N LEU A 127 0.92 -13.11 2.60
CA LEU A 127 0.12 -11.94 2.22
C LEU A 127 -0.43 -11.15 3.43
N CYS A 128 -0.13 -11.55 4.65
CA CYS A 128 -0.61 -10.87 5.86
C CYS A 128 0.45 -9.88 6.36
N THR A 129 0.41 -8.64 5.89
CA THR A 129 1.34 -7.57 6.29
C THR A 129 1.42 -7.41 7.80
N ASP A 130 0.30 -7.45 8.49
CA ASP A 130 0.21 -7.27 9.94
C ASP A 130 1.01 -8.31 10.75
N GLU A 131 1.38 -9.44 10.15
CA GLU A 131 2.22 -10.49 10.75
C GLU A 131 3.73 -10.20 10.61
N TYR A 132 4.15 -9.47 9.57
CA TYR A 132 5.56 -9.25 9.25
C TYR A 132 6.06 -7.84 9.51
N MET A 133 5.16 -6.91 9.79
CA MET A 133 5.48 -5.52 10.10
C MET A 133 6.48 -5.39 11.25
N THR A 134 7.45 -4.51 11.11
CA THR A 134 8.43 -4.19 12.16
C THR A 134 8.32 -2.72 12.61
N GLU A 135 8.97 -2.35 13.70
CA GLU A 135 9.04 -0.97 14.21
C GLU A 135 9.75 -0.01 13.22
N LYS A 136 10.40 -0.55 12.18
CA LYS A 136 11.05 0.22 11.11
C LYS A 136 10.09 0.62 9.99
N PHE A 137 8.84 0.17 10.04
CA PHE A 137 7.83 0.55 9.06
C PHE A 137 7.67 2.08 9.02
N PRO A 138 7.58 2.69 7.82
CA PRO A 138 7.51 4.15 7.74
C PRO A 138 6.18 4.70 8.30
N PRO A 139 6.09 6.01 8.58
CA PRO A 139 4.83 6.67 8.91
C PRO A 139 3.75 6.41 7.86
N VAL A 140 2.50 6.19 8.31
CA VAL A 140 1.38 5.75 7.46
C VAL A 140 0.21 6.72 7.52
N PHE A 141 -0.23 7.19 6.37
CA PHE A 141 -1.59 7.68 6.16
C PHE A 141 -2.45 6.49 5.75
N ILE A 142 -3.50 6.19 6.50
CA ILE A 142 -4.41 5.08 6.17
C ILE A 142 -5.83 5.60 6.06
N MET A 143 -6.53 5.21 4.99
CA MET A 143 -7.91 5.64 4.82
C MET A 143 -8.82 4.54 4.30
N THR A 144 -10.09 4.72 4.59
CA THR A 144 -11.22 3.93 4.07
C THR A 144 -12.44 4.82 3.89
N ALA A 145 -13.55 4.25 3.47
CA ALA A 145 -14.81 4.97 3.28
C ALA A 145 -16.01 4.15 3.77
N GLU A 146 -17.14 4.86 3.97
CA GLU A 146 -18.36 4.31 4.58
C GLU A 146 -18.95 3.09 3.84
N GLU A 147 -18.82 3.03 2.51
CA GLU A 147 -19.25 1.89 1.65
C GLU A 147 -18.08 1.15 1.00
N ASP A 148 -16.89 1.25 1.60
CA ASP A 148 -15.75 0.42 1.18
C ASP A 148 -15.95 -1.03 1.64
N PHE A 149 -15.93 -1.99 0.71
CA PHE A 149 -16.06 -3.41 1.04
C PHE A 149 -14.87 -3.96 1.85
N LEU A 150 -13.74 -3.26 1.87
CA LEU A 150 -12.57 -3.55 2.70
C LEU A 150 -12.50 -2.68 3.97
N ARG A 151 -13.55 -1.91 4.28
CA ARG A 151 -13.56 -0.94 5.38
C ARG A 151 -13.04 -1.51 6.70
N GLY A 152 -13.35 -2.77 7.01
CA GLY A 152 -12.92 -3.43 8.23
C GLY A 152 -11.41 -3.62 8.38
N GLN A 153 -10.65 -3.56 7.30
CA GLN A 153 -9.19 -3.76 7.30
C GLN A 153 -8.43 -2.55 7.87
N ALA A 154 -8.85 -1.33 7.52
CA ALA A 154 -8.14 -0.12 7.89
C ALA A 154 -8.08 0.13 9.41
N PRO A 155 -9.16 -0.02 10.21
CA PRO A 155 -9.09 0.11 11.67
C PRO A 155 -8.16 -0.91 12.32
N LEU A 156 -8.15 -2.16 11.84
CA LEU A 156 -7.27 -3.21 12.38
C LEU A 156 -5.80 -2.88 12.12
N MET A 157 -5.48 -2.45 10.91
CA MET A 157 -4.14 -2.00 10.54
C MET A 157 -3.72 -0.76 11.35
N TYR A 158 -4.61 0.20 11.55
CA TYR A 158 -4.34 1.37 12.39
C TYR A 158 -3.99 1.00 13.84
N GLU A 159 -4.78 0.12 14.47
CA GLU A 159 -4.49 -0.35 15.83
C GLU A 159 -3.16 -1.12 15.90
N LYS A 160 -2.82 -1.90 14.87
CA LYS A 160 -1.52 -2.57 14.77
C LYS A 160 -0.37 -1.56 14.72
N LEU A 161 -0.44 -0.55 13.84
CA LEU A 161 0.55 0.53 13.73
C LEU A 161 0.75 1.24 15.06
N LYS A 162 -0.34 1.60 15.74
CA LYS A 162 -0.30 2.23 17.07
C LYS A 162 0.37 1.35 18.13
N SER A 163 0.04 0.07 18.15
CA SER A 163 0.64 -0.88 19.11
C SER A 163 2.15 -1.00 18.96
N MET A 164 2.67 -0.70 17.76
CA MET A 164 4.10 -0.70 17.43
C MET A 164 4.74 0.69 17.51
N ASN A 165 4.01 1.72 17.97
CA ASN A 165 4.43 3.11 18.02
C ASN A 165 4.85 3.70 16.64
N ILE A 166 4.30 3.18 15.56
CA ILE A 166 4.52 3.71 14.22
C ILE A 166 3.61 4.94 14.03
N PRO A 167 4.16 6.12 13.65
CA PRO A 167 3.36 7.31 13.40
C PRO A 167 2.31 7.04 12.31
N CYS A 168 1.04 7.32 12.60
CA CYS A 168 -0.02 7.08 11.63
C CYS A 168 -1.20 8.02 11.81
N GLU A 169 -1.85 8.37 10.70
CA GLU A 169 -3.15 9.04 10.64
C GLU A 169 -4.18 8.09 10.03
N PHE A 170 -5.35 7.98 10.66
CA PHE A 170 -6.46 7.17 10.15
C PHE A 170 -7.66 8.04 9.82
N HIS A 171 -8.19 7.86 8.62
CA HIS A 171 -9.34 8.58 8.09
C HIS A 171 -10.41 7.59 7.60
N ASP A 172 -11.59 7.66 8.21
CA ASP A 172 -12.79 6.93 7.78
C ASP A 172 -13.76 7.94 7.18
N TYR A 173 -13.76 8.05 5.86
CA TYR A 173 -14.52 9.07 5.15
C TYR A 173 -15.98 8.69 4.99
N SER A 174 -16.84 9.67 5.21
CA SER A 174 -18.29 9.58 4.99
C SER A 174 -18.81 10.84 4.32
N SER A 175 -19.89 10.72 3.56
CA SER A 175 -20.58 11.84 2.92
C SER A 175 -21.94 12.07 3.54
N GLU A 176 -22.27 13.34 3.81
CA GLU A 176 -23.63 13.75 4.19
C GLU A 176 -24.59 13.76 2.99
N ARG A 177 -24.07 13.63 1.78
CA ARG A 177 -24.86 13.57 0.53
C ARG A 177 -25.62 12.25 0.42
N THR A 178 -26.57 12.20 -0.52
CA THR A 178 -27.32 10.98 -0.84
C THR A 178 -26.40 9.89 -1.40
N GLU A 179 -25.41 10.29 -2.20
CA GLU A 179 -24.40 9.38 -2.73
C GLU A 179 -23.30 9.19 -1.70
N LYS A 180 -23.11 7.94 -1.30
CA LYS A 180 -22.13 7.53 -0.29
C LYS A 180 -20.76 7.31 -0.90
N LEU A 181 -19.72 7.42 -0.06
CA LEU A 181 -18.35 7.23 -0.48
C LEU A 181 -18.00 5.74 -0.49
N GLY A 182 -17.74 5.23 -1.68
CA GLY A 182 -17.38 3.83 -1.91
C GLY A 182 -15.87 3.58 -1.93
N HIS A 183 -15.53 2.35 -2.28
CA HIS A 183 -14.14 1.90 -2.42
C HIS A 183 -13.35 2.81 -3.36
N VAL A 184 -12.19 3.28 -2.91
CA VAL A 184 -11.25 4.17 -3.63
C VAL A 184 -11.89 5.46 -4.20
N PHE A 185 -12.87 6.02 -3.51
CA PHE A 185 -13.61 7.22 -3.95
C PHE A 185 -12.69 8.41 -4.31
N HIS A 186 -11.52 8.50 -3.69
CA HIS A 186 -10.55 9.58 -3.88
C HIS A 186 -9.93 9.61 -5.30
N LEU A 187 -10.09 8.55 -6.08
CA LEU A 187 -9.68 8.51 -7.49
C LEU A 187 -10.64 9.30 -8.40
N ASN A 188 -11.85 9.62 -7.94
CA ASN A 188 -12.77 10.51 -8.66
C ASN A 188 -12.37 11.97 -8.45
N ILE A 189 -11.30 12.41 -9.13
CA ILE A 189 -10.73 13.76 -9.00
C ILE A 189 -11.68 14.92 -9.35
N ARG A 190 -12.93 14.64 -9.75
CA ARG A 190 -13.98 15.65 -9.95
C ARG A 190 -14.83 15.88 -8.70
N SER A 191 -14.71 15.00 -7.70
CA SER A 191 -15.44 15.09 -6.44
C SER A 191 -14.71 15.97 -5.44
N GLU A 192 -15.43 16.82 -4.72
CA GLU A 192 -14.88 17.62 -3.61
C GLU A 192 -14.34 16.73 -2.48
N ASP A 193 -15.04 15.60 -2.21
CA ASP A 193 -14.60 14.64 -1.19
C ASP A 193 -13.25 14.00 -1.57
N ALA A 194 -13.06 13.70 -2.86
CA ALA A 194 -11.78 13.21 -3.38
C ALA A 194 -10.67 14.26 -3.27
N HIS A 195 -10.97 15.53 -3.58
CA HIS A 195 -10.00 16.61 -3.39
C HIS A 195 -9.59 16.76 -1.94
N LYS A 196 -10.55 16.72 -1.00
CA LYS A 196 -10.29 16.78 0.43
C LYS A 196 -9.38 15.64 0.88
N CYS A 197 -9.69 14.39 0.51
CA CYS A 197 -8.86 13.23 0.84
C CYS A 197 -7.43 13.37 0.31
N ASN A 198 -7.28 13.70 -0.98
CA ASN A 198 -5.98 13.86 -1.61
C ASN A 198 -5.18 15.05 -1.05
N ASP A 199 -5.85 16.11 -0.56
CA ASP A 199 -5.21 17.24 0.11
C ASP A 199 -4.69 16.84 1.50
N GLU A 200 -5.47 16.05 2.25
CA GLU A 200 -5.10 15.54 3.57
C GLU A 200 -3.93 14.57 3.48
N GLU A 201 -3.91 13.65 2.51
CA GLU A 201 -2.80 12.76 2.22
C GLU A 201 -1.51 13.54 1.90
N CYS A 202 -1.59 14.50 0.99
CA CYS A 202 -0.43 15.33 0.63
C CYS A 202 0.04 16.22 1.77
N ARG A 203 -0.87 16.69 2.64
CA ARG A 203 -0.52 17.42 3.87
C ARG A 203 0.26 16.53 4.82
N PHE A 204 -0.19 15.28 5.04
CA PHE A 204 0.52 14.31 5.86
C PHE A 204 1.97 14.13 5.40
N PHE A 205 2.20 13.91 4.10
CA PHE A 205 3.55 13.79 3.57
C PHE A 205 4.42 15.02 3.80
N LYS A 206 3.86 16.22 3.64
CA LYS A 206 4.59 17.48 3.88
C LYS A 206 4.95 17.67 5.35
N GLN A 207 4.12 17.21 6.28
CA GLN A 207 4.40 17.27 7.72
C GLN A 207 5.55 16.36 8.13
N ILE A 208 5.75 15.23 7.47
CA ILE A 208 6.89 14.32 7.71
C ILE A 208 8.23 14.97 7.33
N LEU A 209 8.23 15.98 6.46
CA LEU A 209 9.45 16.69 6.03
C LEU A 209 9.80 17.89 6.91
N SER A 210 8.90 18.31 7.80
CA SER A 210 9.09 19.46 8.70
C SER A 210 9.71 19.06 10.02
#